data_3f6ca9c4cea1207e4d8bda7d0f67393a
#
_entry.id   3f6ca9c4cea1207e4d8bda7d0f67393a
#
_cell.length_a   1.000
_cell.length_b   1.000
_cell.length_c   1.000
_cell.angle_alpha   90.00
_cell.angle_beta   90.00
_cell.angle_gamma   90.00
#
_symmetry.space_group_name_H-M   'P 1'
#
loop_
_entity.id
_entity.type
_entity.pdbx_description
1 polymer ?
#
loop_
_entity_poly.entity_id
_entity_poly.type
_entity_poly.pdbx_seq_one_letter_code
_entity_poly.pdbx_strand_id
1 'polypeptide(L)'
;MGSGQKKVFPPVEAEIERTAKMVIDAAFRVHTELGAGLLESVYETCLAHELGKEDMLVETQLPLPVVYDNINLDRGFRLDMLVNKHLIVEIKAVDLLTGSHRAQLLTYLKLTNLRLGLLINFNVEHLKNGIHRVIN
;
A
#
# COMPACT_ATOMS: atom_id res chain seq x y z
N MET A 1 -1.54 0.56 34.78
CA MET A 1 -0.36 0.64 34.44
C MET A 1 0.10 0.06 33.18
N GLY A 2 0.54 -0.70 32.66
CA GLY A 2 0.98 -1.23 31.39
C GLY A 2 0.57 -0.49 30.13
N SER A 3 -0.06 0.66 30.29
CA SER A 3 -0.60 1.42 29.19
C SER A 3 0.44 1.94 28.19
N GLY A 4 1.72 1.86 28.54
CA GLY A 4 2.78 2.35 27.70
C GLY A 4 3.47 1.31 26.82
N GLN A 5 3.03 0.08 26.86
CA GLN A 5 3.68 -0.97 26.07
C GLN A 5 3.36 -0.81 24.60
N LYS A 6 4.38 -0.50 23.80
CA LYS A 6 4.27 -0.51 22.36
C LYS A 6 4.25 -1.94 21.85
N LYS A 7 3.39 -2.22 20.92
CA LYS A 7 3.37 -3.51 20.23
C LYS A 7 4.65 -3.64 19.41
N VAL A 8 5.45 -4.66 19.71
CA VAL A 8 6.69 -4.92 18.99
C VAL A 8 6.42 -6.03 17.98
N PHE A 9 6.73 -5.75 16.71
CA PHE A 9 6.62 -6.74 15.64
C PHE A 9 7.98 -7.34 15.35
N PRO A 10 8.05 -8.64 15.00
CA PRO A 10 9.28 -9.19 14.44
C PRO A 10 9.70 -8.39 13.21
N PRO A 11 10.99 -8.38 12.86
CA PRO A 11 11.43 -7.74 11.62
C PRO A 11 10.69 -8.30 10.42
N VAL A 12 10.38 -7.44 9.46
CA VAL A 12 9.79 -7.86 8.20
C VAL A 12 10.83 -8.65 7.39
N GLU A 13 10.39 -9.72 6.74
CA GLU A 13 11.26 -10.58 5.96
C GLU A 13 12.02 -9.79 4.89
N ALA A 14 13.30 -10.14 4.68
CA ALA A 14 14.18 -9.40 3.78
C ALA A 14 13.64 -9.32 2.34
N GLU A 15 12.97 -10.38 1.88
CA GLU A 15 12.38 -10.41 0.55
C GLU A 15 11.26 -9.37 0.40
N ILE A 16 10.43 -9.22 1.42
CA ILE A 16 9.37 -8.21 1.43
C ILE A 16 9.97 -6.81 1.47
N GLU A 17 11.01 -6.61 2.25
CA GLU A 17 11.72 -5.33 2.30
C GLU A 17 12.33 -4.96 0.95
N ARG A 18 12.88 -5.93 0.22
CA ARG A 18 13.41 -5.68 -1.14
C ARG A 18 12.30 -5.25 -2.09
N THR A 19 11.15 -5.94 -2.04
CA THR A 19 9.99 -5.56 -2.85
C THR A 19 9.54 -4.14 -2.51
N ALA A 20 9.45 -3.81 -1.22
CA ALA A 20 9.05 -2.48 -0.78
C ALA A 20 10.01 -1.41 -1.29
N LYS A 21 11.32 -1.65 -1.23
CA LYS A 21 12.31 -0.71 -1.74
C LYS A 21 12.13 -0.47 -3.24
N MET A 22 11.90 -1.52 -4.02
CA MET A 22 11.70 -1.39 -5.46
C MET A 22 10.41 -0.63 -5.78
N VAL A 23 9.35 -0.84 -5.01
CA VAL A 23 8.10 -0.08 -5.17
C VAL A 23 8.33 1.40 -4.84
N ILE A 24 9.03 1.70 -3.77
CA ILE A 24 9.33 3.07 -3.38
C ILE A 24 10.18 3.76 -4.46
N ASP A 25 11.21 3.09 -4.96
CA ASP A 25 12.05 3.64 -6.03
C ASP A 25 11.23 3.92 -7.30
N ALA A 26 10.33 3.01 -7.67
CA ALA A 26 9.44 3.19 -8.81
C ALA A 26 8.46 4.36 -8.58
N ALA A 27 7.93 4.48 -7.36
CA ALA A 27 7.04 5.58 -7.01
C ALA A 27 7.75 6.93 -7.12
N PHE A 28 9.02 7.01 -6.72
CA PHE A 28 9.83 8.22 -6.90
C PHE A 28 10.00 8.56 -8.39
N ARG A 29 10.24 7.58 -9.24
CA ARG A 29 10.34 7.82 -10.69
C ARG A 29 9.03 8.39 -11.24
N VAL A 30 7.90 7.81 -10.87
CA VAL A 30 6.58 8.29 -11.30
C VAL A 30 6.35 9.72 -10.84
N HIS A 31 6.61 10.00 -9.57
CA HIS A 31 6.36 11.32 -9.00
C HIS A 31 7.31 12.39 -9.56
N THR A 32 8.56 12.04 -9.83
CA THR A 32 9.52 12.95 -10.46
C THR A 32 9.04 13.39 -11.84
N GLU A 33 8.45 12.45 -12.58
CA GLU A 33 7.96 12.73 -13.93
C GLU A 33 6.62 13.49 -13.94
N LEU A 34 5.68 13.09 -13.08
CA LEU A 34 4.31 13.58 -13.13
C LEU A 34 4.01 14.70 -12.13
N GLY A 35 4.69 14.71 -10.98
CA GLY A 35 4.39 15.63 -9.89
C GLY A 35 3.05 15.31 -9.21
N ALA A 36 2.57 16.26 -8.42
CA ALA A 36 1.30 16.18 -7.72
C ALA A 36 0.14 16.63 -8.63
N GLY A 37 -1.09 16.41 -8.19
CA GLY A 37 -2.29 17.02 -8.77
C GLY A 37 -3.04 16.15 -9.77
N LEU A 38 -2.65 14.91 -9.98
CA LEU A 38 -3.34 14.01 -10.89
C LEU A 38 -4.28 13.06 -10.13
N LEU A 39 -5.07 12.30 -10.87
CA LEU A 39 -5.99 11.32 -10.29
C LEU A 39 -5.23 10.09 -9.79
N GLU A 40 -5.76 9.42 -8.78
CA GLU A 40 -5.19 8.19 -8.22
C GLU A 40 -4.96 7.13 -9.30
N SER A 41 -5.92 6.96 -10.22
CA SER A 41 -5.84 5.96 -11.30
C SER A 41 -4.64 6.19 -12.22
N VAL A 42 -4.24 7.43 -12.42
CA VAL A 42 -3.07 7.75 -13.25
C VAL A 42 -1.80 7.26 -12.56
N TYR A 43 -1.65 7.56 -11.27
CA TYR A 43 -0.48 7.12 -10.51
C TYR A 43 -0.41 5.60 -10.42
N GLU A 44 -1.56 4.95 -10.19
CA GLU A 44 -1.64 3.49 -10.13
C GLU A 44 -1.17 2.85 -11.42
N THR A 45 -1.69 3.32 -12.55
CA THR A 45 -1.32 2.80 -13.86
C THR A 45 0.16 2.98 -14.14
N CYS A 46 0.70 4.16 -13.83
CA CYS A 46 2.11 4.44 -14.06
C CYS A 46 3.03 3.64 -13.13
N LEU A 47 2.64 3.49 -11.87
CA LEU A 47 3.41 2.68 -10.92
C LEU A 47 3.42 1.21 -11.34
N ALA A 48 2.26 0.65 -11.70
CA ALA A 48 2.18 -0.72 -12.18
C ALA A 48 3.06 -0.94 -13.42
N HIS A 49 3.07 0.03 -14.32
CA HIS A 49 3.92 -0.02 -15.52
C HIS A 49 5.41 -0.07 -15.15
N GLU A 50 5.84 0.80 -14.22
CA GLU A 50 7.24 0.82 -13.78
C GLU A 50 7.65 -0.49 -13.11
N LEU A 51 6.77 -1.05 -12.28
CA LEU A 51 7.03 -2.32 -11.60
C LEU A 51 7.07 -3.49 -12.57
N GLY A 52 6.25 -3.44 -13.63
CA GLY A 52 6.27 -4.46 -14.67
C GLY A 52 7.60 -4.56 -15.39
N LYS A 53 8.32 -3.44 -15.53
CA LYS A 53 9.66 -3.43 -16.12
C LYS A 53 10.68 -4.17 -15.26
N GLU A 54 10.41 -4.33 -13.97
CA GLU A 54 11.30 -4.97 -13.00
C GLU A 54 10.93 -6.44 -12.76
N ASP A 55 10.16 -7.05 -13.65
CA ASP A 55 9.70 -8.44 -13.56
C ASP A 55 8.92 -8.75 -12.28
N MET A 56 8.24 -7.77 -11.72
CA MET A 56 7.39 -7.97 -10.56
C MET A 56 6.00 -8.41 -10.97
N LEU A 57 5.42 -9.32 -10.20
CA LEU A 57 4.02 -9.67 -10.33
C LEU A 57 3.19 -8.58 -9.66
N VAL A 58 2.42 -7.85 -10.44
CA VAL A 58 1.58 -6.75 -9.97
C VAL A 58 0.13 -7.06 -10.27
N GLU A 59 -0.68 -7.11 -9.23
CA GLU A 59 -2.13 -7.28 -9.36
C GLU A 59 -2.78 -5.99 -8.88
N THR A 60 -3.63 -5.39 -9.72
CA THR A 60 -4.29 -4.13 -9.41
C THR A 60 -5.79 -4.33 -9.26
N GLN A 61 -6.43 -3.49 -8.42
CA GLN A 61 -7.87 -3.54 -8.17
C GLN A 61 -8.33 -4.96 -7.83
N LEU A 62 -7.61 -5.59 -6.90
CA LEU A 62 -7.83 -6.98 -6.52
C LEU A 62 -8.96 -7.07 -5.50
N PRO A 63 -10.08 -7.74 -5.82
CA PRO A 63 -11.15 -7.91 -4.85
C PRO A 63 -10.66 -8.68 -3.62
N LEU A 64 -11.03 -8.20 -2.44
CA LEU A 64 -10.67 -8.84 -1.19
C LEU A 64 -11.93 -9.49 -0.59
N PRO A 65 -12.01 -10.84 -0.58
CA PRO A 65 -13.15 -11.51 0.02
C PRO A 65 -13.10 -11.37 1.54
N VAL A 66 -14.19 -10.93 2.12
CA VAL A 66 -14.36 -10.82 3.57
C VAL A 66 -15.56 -11.65 3.99
N VAL A 67 -15.37 -12.48 5.01
CA VAL A 67 -16.45 -13.30 5.57
C VAL A 67 -16.67 -12.86 7.01
N TYR A 68 -17.90 -12.51 7.33
CA TYR A 68 -18.32 -12.20 8.69
C TYR A 68 -19.51 -13.04 9.05
N ASP A 69 -19.37 -13.87 10.08
CA ASP A 69 -20.45 -14.74 10.59
C ASP A 69 -21.13 -15.52 9.44
N ASN A 70 -20.32 -16.16 8.60
CA ASN A 70 -20.74 -16.92 7.40
C ASN A 70 -21.41 -16.07 6.30
N ILE A 71 -21.37 -14.74 6.43
CA ILE A 71 -21.85 -13.83 5.40
C ILE A 71 -20.68 -13.38 4.55
N ASN A 72 -20.78 -13.58 3.24
CA ASN A 72 -19.78 -13.11 2.30
C ASN A 72 -19.97 -11.62 2.06
N LEU A 73 -18.97 -10.83 2.45
CA LEU A 73 -18.93 -9.39 2.23
C LEU A 73 -17.97 -9.13 1.07
N ASP A 74 -18.46 -9.26 -0.15
CA ASP A 74 -17.63 -9.10 -1.34
C ASP A 74 -17.76 -7.72 -1.99
N ARG A 75 -18.48 -6.81 -1.35
CA ARG A 75 -18.73 -5.47 -1.88
C ARG A 75 -17.78 -4.45 -1.30
N GLY A 76 -17.10 -3.73 -2.17
CA GLY A 76 -16.34 -2.54 -1.79
C GLY A 76 -14.98 -2.80 -1.17
N PHE A 77 -14.58 -4.06 -1.01
CA PHE A 77 -13.26 -4.40 -0.49
C PHE A 77 -12.33 -4.74 -1.65
N ARG A 78 -11.44 -3.82 -1.96
CA ARG A 78 -10.44 -4.00 -3.02
C ARG A 78 -9.11 -3.48 -2.57
N LEU A 79 -8.06 -4.21 -2.92
CA LEU A 79 -6.69 -3.72 -2.80
C LEU A 79 -6.38 -2.93 -4.07
N ASP A 80 -5.79 -1.74 -3.93
CA ASP A 80 -5.33 -1.00 -5.10
C ASP A 80 -4.27 -1.81 -5.84
N MET A 81 -3.32 -2.37 -5.10
CA MET A 81 -2.21 -3.10 -5.69
C MET A 81 -1.66 -4.14 -4.71
N LEU A 82 -1.39 -5.33 -5.23
CA LEU A 82 -0.66 -6.38 -4.52
C LEU A 82 0.57 -6.73 -5.34
N VAL A 83 1.75 -6.63 -4.74
CA VAL A 83 3.02 -6.85 -5.42
C VAL A 83 3.67 -8.11 -4.89
N ASN A 84 4.04 -9.01 -5.81
CA ASN A 84 4.70 -10.29 -5.51
C ASN A 84 3.98 -11.11 -4.45
N LYS A 85 2.65 -11.03 -4.38
CA LYS A 85 1.81 -11.75 -3.43
C LYS A 85 2.08 -11.42 -1.95
N HIS A 86 2.95 -10.47 -1.63
CA HIS A 86 3.32 -10.22 -0.24
C HIS A 86 3.36 -8.76 0.20
N LEU A 87 3.16 -7.80 -0.71
CA LEU A 87 3.16 -6.37 -0.35
C LEU A 87 1.89 -5.71 -0.86
N ILE A 88 1.13 -5.10 0.05
CA ILE A 88 -0.02 -4.28 -0.33
C ILE A 88 0.45 -2.85 -0.53
N VAL A 89 0.03 -2.23 -1.63
CA VAL A 89 0.28 -0.82 -1.91
C VAL A 89 -1.06 -0.12 -2.10
N GLU A 90 -1.35 0.84 -1.22
CA GLU A 90 -2.53 1.69 -1.34
C GLU A 90 -2.12 3.07 -1.85
N ILE A 91 -2.77 3.52 -2.90
CA ILE A 91 -2.44 4.76 -3.59
C ILE A 91 -3.49 5.81 -3.29
N LYS A 92 -3.03 6.99 -2.88
CA LYS A 92 -3.89 8.13 -2.59
C LYS A 92 -3.40 9.35 -3.36
N ALA A 93 -4.34 10.27 -3.62
CA ALA A 93 -4.04 11.58 -4.17
C ALA A 93 -4.93 12.59 -3.43
N VAL A 94 -4.64 12.79 -2.15
CA VAL A 94 -5.44 13.61 -1.23
C VAL A 94 -4.60 14.71 -0.63
N ASP A 95 -5.26 15.77 -0.15
CA ASP A 95 -4.55 16.88 0.48
C ASP A 95 -3.92 16.47 1.80
N LEU A 96 -4.56 15.55 2.53
CA LEU A 96 -4.08 15.09 3.82
C LEU A 96 -4.44 13.63 4.04
N LEU A 97 -3.43 12.80 4.36
CA LEU A 97 -3.66 11.45 4.84
C LEU A 97 -4.18 11.50 6.28
N THR A 98 -5.18 10.67 6.57
CA THR A 98 -5.80 10.59 7.88
C THR A 98 -5.54 9.26 8.55
N GLY A 99 -5.87 9.17 9.84
CA GLY A 99 -5.82 7.90 10.56
C GLY A 99 -6.70 6.82 9.94
N SER A 100 -7.82 7.21 9.31
CA SER A 100 -8.70 6.26 8.61
C SER A 100 -8.00 5.58 7.45
N HIS A 101 -7.16 6.28 6.70
CA HIS A 101 -6.41 5.69 5.59
C HIS A 101 -5.44 4.61 6.10
N ARG A 102 -4.74 4.90 7.20
CA ARG A 102 -3.84 3.92 7.81
C ARG A 102 -4.57 2.73 8.39
N ALA A 103 -5.70 2.99 9.07
CA ALA A 103 -6.53 1.94 9.67
C ALA A 103 -7.08 0.99 8.60
N GLN A 104 -7.48 1.52 7.45
CA GLN A 104 -7.95 0.71 6.34
C GLN A 104 -6.86 -0.24 5.84
N LEU A 105 -5.66 0.28 5.63
CA LEU A 105 -4.54 -0.56 5.18
C LEU A 105 -4.20 -1.63 6.22
N LEU A 106 -4.17 -1.28 7.50
CA LEU A 106 -3.92 -2.27 8.55
C LEU A 106 -4.99 -3.36 8.55
N THR A 107 -6.25 -3.00 8.36
CA THR A 107 -7.35 -3.97 8.24
C THR A 107 -7.12 -4.91 7.07
N TYR A 108 -6.72 -4.38 5.92
CA TYR A 108 -6.43 -5.21 4.74
C TYR A 108 -5.27 -6.18 5.02
N LEU A 109 -4.24 -5.73 5.72
CA LEU A 109 -3.11 -6.59 6.09
C LEU A 109 -3.57 -7.73 7.02
N LYS A 110 -4.44 -7.43 7.97
CA LYS A 110 -4.98 -8.45 8.88
C LYS A 110 -5.83 -9.47 8.13
N LEU A 111 -6.69 -9.02 7.21
CA LEU A 111 -7.56 -9.90 6.44
C LEU A 111 -6.78 -10.80 5.49
N THR A 112 -5.66 -10.33 4.96
CA THR A 112 -4.82 -11.09 4.03
C THR A 112 -3.69 -11.85 4.74
N ASN A 113 -3.50 -11.61 6.02
CA ASN A 113 -2.38 -12.14 6.80
C ASN A 113 -1.01 -11.76 6.20
N LEU A 114 -0.92 -10.56 5.67
CA LEU A 114 0.33 -10.02 5.14
C LEU A 114 0.99 -9.08 6.16
N ARG A 115 2.31 -8.95 6.06
CA ARG A 115 3.14 -8.28 7.04
C ARG A 115 3.31 -6.78 6.80
N LEU A 116 3.35 -6.36 5.55
CA LEU A 116 3.75 -5.00 5.22
C LEU A 116 2.83 -4.41 4.15
N GLY A 117 2.42 -3.17 4.39
CA GLY A 117 1.75 -2.34 3.39
C GLY A 117 2.44 -1.00 3.27
N LEU A 118 2.35 -0.42 2.08
CA LEU A 118 2.77 0.94 1.81
C LEU A 118 1.54 1.77 1.48
N LEU A 119 1.41 2.91 2.17
CA LEU A 119 0.41 3.91 1.87
C LEU A 119 1.14 5.07 1.21
N ILE A 120 0.86 5.32 -0.06
CA ILE A 120 1.57 6.31 -0.85
C ILE A 120 0.59 7.39 -1.31
N ASN A 121 0.77 8.59 -0.79
CA ASN A 121 0.03 9.76 -1.25
C ASN A 121 0.90 10.53 -2.24
N PHE A 122 0.49 10.52 -3.51
CA PHE A 122 1.22 11.22 -4.57
C PHE A 122 0.93 12.72 -4.64
N ASN A 123 -0.11 13.19 -3.93
CA ASN A 123 -0.49 14.60 -3.96
C ASN A 123 0.31 15.43 -2.95
N VAL A 124 1.62 15.33 -3.04
CA VAL A 124 2.57 16.04 -2.17
C VAL A 124 3.68 16.63 -3.04
N GLU A 125 4.32 17.68 -2.54
CA GLU A 125 5.44 18.29 -3.24
C GLU A 125 6.65 17.35 -3.28
N HIS A 126 6.97 16.75 -2.14
CA HIS A 126 8.09 15.81 -1.99
C HIS A 126 7.54 14.43 -1.60
N LEU A 127 7.72 13.46 -2.46
CA LEU A 127 7.10 12.14 -2.27
C LEU A 127 7.52 11.46 -0.96
N LYS A 128 8.72 11.72 -0.47
CA LYS A 128 9.16 11.17 0.82
C LYS A 128 8.17 11.46 1.96
N ASN A 129 7.45 12.57 1.87
CA ASN A 129 6.46 12.96 2.88
C ASN A 129 5.11 12.26 2.67
N GLY A 130 4.92 11.60 1.53
CA GLY A 130 3.70 10.88 1.21
C GLY A 130 3.79 9.37 1.38
N ILE A 131 4.95 8.84 1.75
CA ILE A 131 5.15 7.39 1.88
C ILE A 131 5.08 6.99 3.34
N HIS A 132 4.18 6.06 3.66
CA HIS A 132 4.00 5.55 5.01
C HIS A 132 3.99 4.03 5.00
N ARG A 133 4.72 3.43 5.93
CA ARG A 133 4.77 1.98 6.14
C ARG A 133 3.75 1.60 7.20
N VAL A 134 3.02 0.54 6.95
CA VAL A 134 2.11 -0.07 7.94
C VAL A 134 2.51 -1.53 8.10
N ILE A 135 2.78 -1.93 9.33
CA ILE A 135 3.25 -3.28 9.66
C ILE A 135 2.16 -4.00 10.47
N ASN A 136 1.94 -5.25 10.12
CA ASN A 136 1.00 -6.13 10.82
C ASN A 136 1.74 -7.22 11.58
#